data_d7c488295cbbc96ddd666f5051ff5357
#
_entry.id   d7c488295cbbc96ddd666f5051ff5357
#
_cell.length_a   1.000
_cell.length_b   1.000
_cell.length_c   1.000
_cell.angle_alpha   90.00
_cell.angle_beta   90.00
_cell.angle_gamma   90.00
#
_symmetry.space_group_name_H-M   'P 1'
#
loop_
_entity.id
_entity.type
_entity.pdbx_description
1 polymer ?
#
loop_
_entity_poly.entity_id
_entity_poly.type
_entity_poly.pdbx_seq_one_letter_code
_entity_poly.pdbx_strand_id
1 'polypeptide(L)'
;MNPITMKLVVDDLILQALREDITFEDVSTASVCPTARPATVELIAKADGIIAGLDVFARTFELLDSQSSVLLDVADGDEVHAGDHVGQVRGDARVLLSGERVALNYLQRMSGIATYTHSMAAALEGTKTVLVDTRKTTPGMRVFEKAAVEIGGGSNHRYNLSTAVMLKDNHIDAAGGVTRAIEMARAHASFTTTVEIECENLDMVREAVEAGADIIMLDNMTLDDMAAAIELIAGRAKTECSGNVDASNIRALADLGVDFISSGALTHSAPILDLSLKHLRLLDGK
;
A
#
# COMPACT_ATOMS: atom_id res chain seq x y z
N MET A 1 -0.11 7.45 -10.11
CA MET A 1 -1.53 6.94 -9.94
C MET A 1 -2.37 7.34 -11.14
N ASN A 2 -3.50 6.65 -11.44
CA ASN A 2 -4.38 7.03 -12.56
C ASN A 2 -5.03 8.41 -12.34
N PRO A 3 -4.98 9.36 -13.31
CA PRO A 3 -5.51 10.71 -13.13
C PRO A 3 -7.03 10.79 -12.83
N ILE A 4 -7.81 9.79 -13.26
CA ILE A 4 -9.25 9.73 -12.96
C ILE A 4 -9.46 9.32 -11.49
N THR A 5 -8.74 8.30 -11.02
CA THR A 5 -8.76 7.88 -9.62
C THR A 5 -8.29 9.00 -8.70
N MET A 6 -7.25 9.75 -9.09
CA MET A 6 -6.78 10.93 -8.38
C MET A 6 -7.93 11.90 -8.13
N LYS A 7 -8.63 12.32 -9.16
CA LYS A 7 -9.72 13.30 -9.05
C LYS A 7 -10.97 12.79 -8.34
N LEU A 8 -11.32 11.51 -8.53
CA LEU A 8 -12.60 10.98 -8.01
C LEU A 8 -12.51 10.45 -6.57
N VAL A 9 -11.32 10.06 -6.13
CA VAL A 9 -11.13 9.41 -4.84
C VAL A 9 -10.09 10.13 -3.99
N VAL A 10 -8.93 10.42 -4.55
CA VAL A 10 -7.78 10.94 -3.80
C VAL A 10 -7.95 12.39 -3.41
N ASP A 11 -8.49 13.24 -4.30
CA ASP A 11 -8.71 14.67 -4.03
C ASP A 11 -9.55 14.88 -2.76
N ASP A 12 -10.64 14.12 -2.59
CA ASP A 12 -11.50 14.25 -1.41
C ASP A 12 -10.77 13.85 -0.12
N LEU A 13 -9.91 12.81 -0.17
CA LEU A 13 -9.12 12.36 0.98
C LEU A 13 -8.03 13.39 1.35
N ILE A 14 -7.35 13.95 0.36
CA ILE A 14 -6.36 15.01 0.59
C ILE A 14 -7.04 16.27 1.16
N LEU A 15 -8.18 16.69 0.60
CA LEU A 15 -8.95 17.83 1.10
C LEU A 15 -9.43 17.60 2.54
N GLN A 16 -9.80 16.36 2.90
CA GLN A 16 -10.16 16.02 4.28
C GLN A 16 -8.97 16.19 5.22
N ALA A 17 -7.78 15.70 4.84
CA ALA A 17 -6.56 15.87 5.63
C ALA A 17 -6.13 17.34 5.75
N LEU A 18 -6.24 18.12 4.67
CA LEU A 18 -5.97 19.57 4.71
C LEU A 18 -6.95 20.31 5.63
N ARG A 19 -8.24 19.95 5.64
CA ARG A 19 -9.25 20.54 6.56
C ARG A 19 -9.03 20.14 8.01
N GLU A 20 -8.48 18.96 8.27
CA GLU A 20 -8.09 18.54 9.63
C GLU A 20 -6.94 19.42 10.15
N ASP A 21 -5.93 19.69 9.32
CA ASP A 21 -4.74 20.46 9.70
C ASP A 21 -5.00 21.98 9.70
N ILE A 22 -5.83 22.48 8.77
CA ILE A 22 -6.15 23.92 8.62
C ILE A 22 -7.64 24.13 8.84
N THR A 23 -8.04 24.29 10.11
CA THR A 23 -9.48 24.47 10.48
C THR A 23 -9.98 25.87 10.17
N PHE A 24 -9.21 26.91 10.52
CA PHE A 24 -9.56 28.31 10.33
C PHE A 24 -8.40 29.08 9.70
N GLU A 25 -7.21 28.97 10.26
CA GLU A 25 -6.04 29.72 9.87
C GLU A 25 -4.77 28.95 10.27
N ASP A 26 -3.73 28.97 9.43
CA ASP A 26 -2.36 28.68 9.85
C ASP A 26 -1.80 29.94 10.53
N VAL A 27 -1.89 30.00 11.84
CA VAL A 27 -1.50 31.15 12.67
C VAL A 27 -0.04 31.51 12.50
N SER A 28 0.84 30.50 12.35
CA SER A 28 2.28 30.71 12.15
C SER A 28 2.55 31.39 10.81
N THR A 29 1.98 30.85 9.75
CA THR A 29 2.14 31.39 8.40
C THR A 29 1.51 32.77 8.28
N ALA A 30 0.31 32.99 8.80
CA ALA A 30 -0.35 34.30 8.79
C ALA A 30 0.48 35.37 9.54
N SER A 31 1.17 34.98 10.62
CA SER A 31 2.01 35.91 11.41
C SER A 31 3.21 36.39 10.67
N VAL A 32 3.86 35.54 9.84
CA VAL A 32 5.15 35.87 9.17
C VAL A 32 4.99 36.16 7.68
N CYS A 33 3.88 35.74 7.09
CA CYS A 33 3.58 35.87 5.66
C CYS A 33 2.15 36.40 5.43
N PRO A 34 1.81 37.62 5.84
CA PRO A 34 0.45 38.17 5.81
C PRO A 34 -0.07 38.43 4.38
N THR A 35 0.80 38.46 3.38
CA THR A 35 0.47 38.70 1.97
C THR A 35 1.06 37.61 1.08
N ALA A 36 0.48 37.43 -0.11
CA ALA A 36 0.99 36.51 -1.13
C ALA A 36 2.41 36.87 -1.54
N ARG A 37 3.33 35.90 -1.50
CA ARG A 37 4.72 36.04 -1.92
C ARG A 37 5.17 34.79 -2.67
N PRO A 38 5.68 34.93 -3.92
CA PRO A 38 6.22 33.79 -4.64
C PRO A 38 7.46 33.23 -3.93
N ALA A 39 7.50 31.92 -3.79
CA ALA A 39 8.58 31.20 -3.11
C ALA A 39 8.87 29.85 -3.74
N THR A 40 10.01 29.28 -3.35
CA THR A 40 10.39 27.88 -3.62
C THR A 40 10.85 27.21 -2.34
N VAL A 41 10.67 25.89 -2.26
CA VAL A 41 11.19 25.06 -1.17
C VAL A 41 11.69 23.73 -1.75
N GLU A 42 12.81 23.22 -1.23
CA GLU A 42 13.45 21.99 -1.71
C GLU A 42 12.93 20.77 -0.93
N LEU A 43 12.62 19.67 -1.65
CA LEU A 43 12.30 18.37 -1.06
C LEU A 43 13.58 17.52 -0.99
N ILE A 44 13.93 17.08 0.22
CA ILE A 44 15.20 16.39 0.50
C ILE A 44 14.94 15.08 1.24
N ALA A 45 15.57 13.99 0.80
CA ALA A 45 15.59 12.72 1.51
C ALA A 45 16.46 12.83 2.77
N LYS A 46 15.98 12.28 3.90
CA LYS A 46 16.68 12.26 5.18
C LYS A 46 17.13 10.85 5.57
N ALA A 47 16.66 9.85 4.84
CA ALA A 47 17.00 8.44 4.98
C ALA A 47 17.04 7.77 3.61
N ASP A 48 17.64 6.59 3.53
CA ASP A 48 17.68 5.76 2.33
C ASP A 48 16.36 5.01 2.17
N GLY A 49 15.87 4.89 0.93
CA GLY A 49 14.65 4.14 0.66
C GLY A 49 14.10 4.33 -0.75
N ILE A 50 12.89 3.82 -0.97
CA ILE A 50 12.17 3.90 -2.25
C ILE A 50 11.14 5.01 -2.17
N ILE A 51 11.17 5.94 -3.11
CA ILE A 51 10.19 7.02 -3.21
C ILE A 51 8.86 6.48 -3.73
N ALA A 52 7.75 6.89 -3.10
CA ALA A 52 6.40 6.58 -3.56
C ALA A 52 5.37 7.64 -3.16
N GLY A 53 4.53 8.06 -4.10
CA GLY A 53 3.44 9.01 -3.87
C GLY A 53 3.76 10.46 -4.27
N LEU A 54 4.67 10.66 -5.19
CA LEU A 54 5.03 11.99 -5.72
C LEU A 54 3.84 12.73 -6.34
N ASP A 55 2.94 12.02 -7.03
CA ASP A 55 1.71 12.60 -7.56
C ASP A 55 0.78 13.12 -6.44
N VAL A 56 0.68 12.38 -5.33
CA VAL A 56 -0.14 12.75 -4.17
C VAL A 56 0.47 13.97 -3.46
N PHE A 57 1.79 13.97 -3.32
CA PHE A 57 2.55 15.10 -2.78
C PHE A 57 2.32 16.38 -3.59
N ALA A 58 2.48 16.31 -4.91
CA ALA A 58 2.25 17.44 -5.81
C ALA A 58 0.79 17.91 -5.76
N ARG A 59 -0.15 16.96 -5.78
CA ARG A 59 -1.58 17.24 -5.77
C ARG A 59 -2.03 17.98 -4.50
N THR A 60 -1.38 17.74 -3.38
CA THR A 60 -1.67 18.44 -2.11
C THR A 60 -1.49 19.96 -2.25
N PHE A 61 -0.43 20.40 -2.91
CA PHE A 61 -0.20 21.82 -3.17
C PHE A 61 -1.12 22.40 -4.22
N GLU A 62 -1.38 21.64 -5.31
CA GLU A 62 -2.31 22.05 -6.37
C GLU A 62 -3.75 22.25 -5.87
N LEU A 63 -4.19 21.46 -4.87
CA LEU A 63 -5.51 21.60 -4.27
C LEU A 63 -5.63 22.86 -3.39
N LEU A 64 -4.53 23.34 -2.83
CA LEU A 64 -4.49 24.61 -2.10
C LEU A 64 -4.39 25.83 -3.04
N ASP A 65 -3.59 25.70 -4.09
CA ASP A 65 -3.43 26.73 -5.14
C ASP A 65 -3.03 26.08 -6.48
N SER A 66 -3.89 26.18 -7.48
CA SER A 66 -3.64 25.65 -8.82
C SER A 66 -2.47 26.27 -9.57
N GLN A 67 -1.89 27.35 -9.05
CA GLN A 67 -0.68 27.96 -9.59
C GLN A 67 0.61 27.34 -8.99
N SER A 68 0.48 26.50 -7.98
CA SER A 68 1.60 25.75 -7.45
C SER A 68 2.12 24.73 -8.45
N SER A 69 3.43 24.54 -8.48
CA SER A 69 4.08 23.57 -9.35
C SER A 69 5.18 22.80 -8.61
N VAL A 70 5.31 21.50 -8.92
CA VAL A 70 6.35 20.65 -8.37
C VAL A 70 7.26 20.18 -9.50
N LEU A 71 8.54 20.41 -9.35
CA LEU A 71 9.59 19.91 -10.24
C LEU A 71 10.30 18.77 -9.52
N LEU A 72 10.29 17.59 -10.08
CA LEU A 72 10.85 16.38 -9.49
C LEU A 72 12.10 15.94 -10.24
N ASP A 73 13.12 15.51 -9.50
CA ASP A 73 14.36 14.95 -10.04
C ASP A 73 14.36 13.42 -10.06
N VAL A 74 13.36 12.81 -9.42
CA VAL A 74 13.16 11.37 -9.30
C VAL A 74 11.72 10.98 -9.64
N ALA A 75 11.47 9.70 -9.86
CA ALA A 75 10.16 9.12 -10.10
C ALA A 75 9.75 8.16 -8.96
N ASP A 76 8.45 7.84 -8.87
CA ASP A 76 7.97 6.78 -7.99
C ASP A 76 8.66 5.45 -8.35
N GLY A 77 9.22 4.77 -7.35
CA GLY A 77 10.00 3.54 -7.49
C GLY A 77 11.51 3.75 -7.51
N ASP A 78 11.99 4.99 -7.65
CA ASP A 78 13.42 5.26 -7.58
C ASP A 78 13.95 5.12 -6.13
N GLU A 79 15.18 4.61 -6.01
CA GLU A 79 15.92 4.59 -4.76
C GLU A 79 16.56 5.96 -4.51
N VAL A 80 16.47 6.44 -3.26
CA VAL A 80 17.10 7.68 -2.79
C VAL A 80 17.94 7.41 -1.56
N HIS A 81 18.94 8.27 -1.34
CA HIS A 81 19.84 8.22 -0.19
C HIS A 81 19.71 9.47 0.67
N ALA A 82 20.10 9.36 1.93
CA ALA A 82 20.08 10.49 2.84
C ALA A 82 20.92 11.68 2.32
N GLY A 83 20.27 12.82 2.13
CA GLY A 83 20.85 14.04 1.55
C GLY A 83 20.48 14.30 0.09
N ASP A 84 19.88 13.35 -0.60
CA ASP A 84 19.50 13.52 -2.00
C ASP A 84 18.42 14.58 -2.16
N HIS A 85 18.54 15.38 -3.23
CA HIS A 85 17.52 16.32 -3.68
C HIS A 85 16.48 15.56 -4.51
N VAL A 86 15.25 15.51 -4.00
CA VAL A 86 14.14 14.78 -4.61
C VAL A 86 13.37 15.68 -5.57
N GLY A 87 13.33 16.98 -5.29
CA GLY A 87 12.64 17.95 -6.12
C GLY A 87 12.43 19.29 -5.43
N GLN A 88 11.65 20.16 -6.08
CA GLN A 88 11.34 21.50 -5.61
C GLN A 88 9.88 21.84 -5.80
N VAL A 89 9.27 22.49 -4.81
CA VAL A 89 7.92 23.07 -4.92
C VAL A 89 8.02 24.58 -5.10
N ARG A 90 7.25 25.15 -6.03
CA ARG A 90 7.14 26.58 -6.29
C ARG A 90 5.67 27.00 -6.18
N GLY A 91 5.42 28.12 -5.48
CA GLY A 91 4.08 28.66 -5.29
C GLY A 91 4.09 29.87 -4.36
N ASP A 92 2.92 30.24 -3.84
CA ASP A 92 2.79 31.22 -2.76
C ASP A 92 3.41 30.64 -1.47
N ALA A 93 4.26 31.41 -0.80
CA ALA A 93 4.90 30.98 0.45
C ALA A 93 3.90 30.48 1.50
N ARG A 94 2.70 31.06 1.55
CA ARG A 94 1.62 30.61 2.46
C ARG A 94 1.15 29.20 2.13
N VAL A 95 0.98 28.90 0.84
CA VAL A 95 0.58 27.56 0.36
C VAL A 95 1.67 26.53 0.67
N LEU A 96 2.94 26.89 0.41
CA LEU A 96 4.07 25.98 0.67
C LEU A 96 4.20 25.66 2.15
N LEU A 97 4.05 26.64 3.03
CA LEU A 97 4.15 26.47 4.49
C LEU A 97 2.95 25.70 5.06
N SER A 98 1.72 26.05 4.66
CA SER A 98 0.52 25.41 5.19
C SER A 98 0.26 24.02 4.63
N GLY A 99 0.70 23.71 3.40
CA GLY A 99 0.54 22.40 2.77
C GLY A 99 1.63 21.38 3.13
N GLU A 100 2.76 21.84 3.65
CA GLU A 100 3.96 21.03 3.91
C GLU A 100 3.67 19.75 4.66
N ARG A 101 2.98 19.83 5.81
CA ARG A 101 2.81 18.71 6.72
C ARG A 101 1.97 17.62 6.11
N VAL A 102 0.84 17.96 5.51
CA VAL A 102 -0.07 17.00 4.87
C VAL A 102 0.63 16.34 3.68
N ALA A 103 1.29 17.12 2.82
CA ALA A 103 2.03 16.60 1.67
C ALA A 103 3.12 15.61 2.09
N LEU A 104 3.94 15.97 3.10
CA LEU A 104 4.99 15.09 3.63
C LEU A 104 4.42 13.85 4.32
N ASN A 105 3.31 13.94 5.05
CA ASN A 105 2.72 12.78 5.72
C ASN A 105 2.33 11.69 4.72
N TYR A 106 1.70 12.04 3.58
CA TYR A 106 1.40 11.09 2.52
C TYR A 106 2.67 10.52 1.89
N LEU A 107 3.61 11.39 1.48
CA LEU A 107 4.83 10.96 0.79
C LEU A 107 5.70 10.07 1.68
N GLN A 108 5.91 10.44 2.94
CA GLN A 108 6.68 9.67 3.92
C GLN A 108 6.05 8.29 4.19
N ARG A 109 4.71 8.25 4.35
CA ARG A 109 3.99 7.00 4.57
C ARG A 109 4.08 6.07 3.38
N MET A 110 3.78 6.56 2.19
CA MET A 110 3.82 5.79 0.95
C MET A 110 5.24 5.30 0.64
N SER A 111 6.23 6.17 0.76
CA SER A 111 7.65 5.80 0.54
C SER A 111 8.14 4.77 1.56
N GLY A 112 7.71 4.87 2.81
CA GLY A 112 8.04 3.88 3.83
C GLY A 112 7.46 2.49 3.53
N ILE A 113 6.21 2.43 3.06
CA ILE A 113 5.56 1.19 2.60
C ILE A 113 6.29 0.62 1.38
N ALA A 114 6.62 1.45 0.39
CA ALA A 114 7.35 1.02 -0.80
C ALA A 114 8.74 0.48 -0.43
N THR A 115 9.46 1.15 0.47
CA THR A 115 10.78 0.73 0.95
C THR A 115 10.71 -0.64 1.64
N TYR A 116 9.75 -0.82 2.56
CA TYR A 116 9.57 -2.09 3.26
C TYR A 116 9.14 -3.20 2.30
N THR A 117 8.21 -2.91 1.39
CA THR A 117 7.78 -3.87 0.36
C THR A 117 8.93 -4.27 -0.54
N HIS A 118 9.77 -3.32 -0.98
CA HIS A 118 10.94 -3.58 -1.80
C HIS A 118 11.91 -4.55 -1.11
N SER A 119 12.20 -4.33 0.17
CA SER A 119 13.06 -5.22 0.94
C SER A 119 12.52 -6.66 1.05
N MET A 120 11.19 -6.81 1.19
CA MET A 120 10.53 -8.11 1.24
C MET A 120 10.48 -8.78 -0.13
N ALA A 121 10.21 -8.02 -1.20
CA ALA A 121 10.17 -8.52 -2.57
C ALA A 121 11.55 -9.00 -3.05
N ALA A 122 12.62 -8.30 -2.68
CA ALA A 122 14.00 -8.71 -2.99
C ALA A 122 14.35 -10.10 -2.44
N ALA A 123 13.79 -10.49 -1.28
CA ALA A 123 13.99 -11.84 -0.73
C ALA A 123 13.32 -12.93 -1.57
N LEU A 124 12.42 -12.59 -2.48
CA LEU A 124 11.71 -13.51 -3.39
C LEU A 124 12.36 -13.63 -4.77
N GLU A 125 13.45 -12.90 -5.04
CA GLU A 125 14.13 -12.96 -6.32
C GLU A 125 14.55 -14.41 -6.68
N GLY A 126 14.31 -14.78 -7.95
CA GLY A 126 14.58 -16.12 -8.47
C GLY A 126 13.51 -17.17 -8.11
N THR A 127 12.46 -16.81 -7.38
CA THR A 127 11.28 -17.66 -7.14
C THR A 127 10.11 -17.27 -8.06
N LYS A 128 9.06 -18.13 -8.14
CA LYS A 128 7.82 -17.80 -8.84
C LYS A 128 6.81 -17.06 -7.95
N THR A 129 7.09 -16.98 -6.66
CA THR A 129 6.17 -16.50 -5.63
C THR A 129 5.98 -14.99 -5.71
N VAL A 130 4.74 -14.55 -5.66
CA VAL A 130 4.38 -13.13 -5.67
C VAL A 130 4.03 -12.67 -4.25
N LEU A 131 4.68 -11.58 -3.80
CA LEU A 131 4.36 -10.91 -2.55
C LEU A 131 3.10 -10.08 -2.74
N VAL A 132 2.08 -10.27 -1.87
CA VAL A 132 0.83 -9.51 -1.93
C VAL A 132 0.52 -8.82 -0.60
N ASP A 133 -0.21 -7.71 -0.68
CA ASP A 133 -0.72 -7.01 0.50
C ASP A 133 -1.97 -7.70 1.08
N THR A 134 -2.64 -7.00 1.98
CA THR A 134 -3.91 -7.45 2.59
C THR A 134 -4.89 -6.29 2.73
N ARG A 135 -6.04 -6.53 3.38
CA ARG A 135 -6.95 -5.46 3.80
C ARG A 135 -6.62 -4.85 5.17
N LYS A 136 -5.49 -5.24 5.79
CA LYS A 136 -5.00 -4.67 7.06
C LYS A 136 -4.34 -3.30 6.83
N THR A 137 -5.09 -2.39 6.21
CA THR A 137 -4.66 -1.01 5.91
C THR A 137 -5.19 -0.04 6.95
N THR A 138 -4.52 1.11 7.09
CA THR A 138 -5.01 2.23 7.88
C THR A 138 -6.37 2.71 7.34
N PRO A 139 -7.41 2.91 8.19
CA PRO A 139 -8.69 3.43 7.73
C PRO A 139 -8.53 4.73 6.94
N GLY A 140 -9.19 4.81 5.78
CA GLY A 140 -9.08 5.94 4.84
C GLY A 140 -7.83 5.95 3.96
N MET A 141 -6.78 5.19 4.29
CA MET A 141 -5.49 5.22 3.58
C MET A 141 -5.31 4.12 2.52
N ARG A 142 -6.28 3.23 2.33
CA ARG A 142 -6.11 2.03 1.50
C ARG A 142 -5.66 2.30 0.08
N VAL A 143 -6.19 3.34 -0.57
CA VAL A 143 -5.82 3.70 -1.95
C VAL A 143 -4.34 4.08 -2.06
N PHE A 144 -3.82 4.77 -1.06
CA PHE A 144 -2.42 5.18 -0.98
C PHE A 144 -1.49 4.02 -0.62
N GLU A 145 -1.85 3.26 0.42
CA GLU A 145 -1.03 2.16 0.93
C GLU A 145 -0.90 1.02 -0.09
N LYS A 146 -2.00 0.68 -0.79
CA LYS A 146 -1.95 -0.34 -1.86
C LYS A 146 -1.17 0.12 -3.09
N ALA A 147 -1.28 1.39 -3.48
CA ALA A 147 -0.44 1.94 -4.55
C ALA A 147 1.05 1.91 -4.17
N ALA A 148 1.39 2.20 -2.92
CA ALA A 148 2.76 2.15 -2.43
C ALA A 148 3.34 0.71 -2.44
N VAL A 149 2.52 -0.31 -2.14
CA VAL A 149 2.94 -1.72 -2.26
C VAL A 149 3.32 -2.07 -3.70
N GLU A 150 2.52 -1.66 -4.70
CA GLU A 150 2.85 -1.90 -6.12
C GLU A 150 4.15 -1.17 -6.53
N ILE A 151 4.32 0.07 -6.10
CA ILE A 151 5.55 0.85 -6.37
C ILE A 151 6.78 0.16 -5.76
N GLY A 152 6.65 -0.44 -4.58
CA GLY A 152 7.70 -1.20 -3.90
C GLY A 152 7.98 -2.58 -4.51
N GLY A 153 7.27 -3.00 -5.58
CA GLY A 153 7.48 -4.28 -6.26
C GLY A 153 6.62 -5.44 -5.74
N GLY A 154 5.68 -5.18 -4.85
CA GLY A 154 4.64 -6.13 -4.46
C GLY A 154 3.44 -6.09 -5.42
N SER A 155 2.41 -6.86 -5.10
CA SER A 155 1.12 -6.85 -5.80
C SER A 155 -0.03 -6.67 -4.84
N ASN A 156 -1.20 -6.28 -5.37
CA ASN A 156 -2.38 -6.09 -4.54
C ASN A 156 -3.21 -7.37 -4.44
N HIS A 157 -3.56 -7.75 -3.23
CA HIS A 157 -4.67 -8.65 -2.95
C HIS A 157 -6.00 -7.90 -3.12
N ARG A 158 -7.15 -8.59 -3.01
CA ARG A 158 -8.48 -7.97 -3.17
C ARG A 158 -8.56 -6.61 -2.47
N TYR A 159 -9.12 -5.63 -3.17
CA TYR A 159 -9.18 -4.25 -2.69
C TYR A 159 -10.16 -4.09 -1.52
N ASN A 160 -11.33 -4.73 -1.61
CA ASN A 160 -12.40 -4.63 -0.62
C ASN A 160 -13.25 -5.93 -0.59
N LEU A 161 -14.37 -5.89 0.11
CA LEU A 161 -15.28 -7.05 0.24
C LEU A 161 -16.05 -7.37 -1.05
N SER A 162 -16.07 -6.45 -2.02
CA SER A 162 -16.85 -6.59 -3.25
C SER A 162 -16.05 -7.12 -4.44
N THR A 163 -14.70 -7.18 -4.35
CA THR A 163 -13.85 -7.51 -5.50
C THR A 163 -13.55 -8.99 -5.67
N ALA A 164 -13.60 -9.78 -4.60
CA ALA A 164 -13.43 -11.23 -4.63
C ALA A 164 -14.03 -11.86 -3.36
N VAL A 165 -14.44 -13.13 -3.45
CA VAL A 165 -14.82 -13.92 -2.28
C VAL A 165 -13.57 -14.38 -1.55
N MET A 166 -13.59 -14.28 -0.22
CA MET A 166 -12.61 -14.91 0.69
C MET A 166 -13.39 -15.48 1.86
N LEU A 167 -13.38 -16.77 1.98
CA LEU A 167 -14.05 -17.52 3.04
C LEU A 167 -13.05 -17.76 4.17
N LYS A 168 -13.42 -17.35 5.37
CA LYS A 168 -12.62 -17.44 6.59
C LYS A 168 -13.32 -18.36 7.58
N ASP A 169 -12.66 -18.67 8.70
CA ASP A 169 -13.17 -19.47 9.82
C ASP A 169 -14.66 -19.21 10.11
N ASN A 170 -15.01 -17.99 10.42
CA ASN A 170 -16.40 -17.60 10.75
C ASN A 170 -17.38 -17.75 9.57
N HIS A 171 -16.91 -17.67 8.31
CA HIS A 171 -17.78 -17.94 7.15
C HIS A 171 -18.02 -19.45 6.98
N ILE A 172 -16.98 -20.26 7.23
CA ILE A 172 -17.05 -21.72 7.18
C ILE A 172 -17.99 -22.23 8.26
N ASP A 173 -17.87 -21.72 9.49
CA ASP A 173 -18.75 -22.04 10.61
C ASP A 173 -20.21 -21.67 10.30
N ALA A 174 -20.44 -20.45 9.80
CA ALA A 174 -21.78 -19.98 9.44
C ALA A 174 -22.43 -20.81 8.31
N ALA A 175 -21.63 -21.33 7.39
CA ALA A 175 -22.09 -22.19 6.31
C ALA A 175 -22.34 -23.65 6.76
N GLY A 176 -21.62 -24.09 7.81
CA GLY A 176 -21.65 -25.44 8.34
C GLY A 176 -20.65 -26.39 7.67
N GLY A 177 -19.51 -25.87 7.18
CA GLY A 177 -18.37 -26.61 6.64
C GLY A 177 -17.78 -26.00 5.37
N VAL A 178 -16.57 -26.46 5.02
CA VAL A 178 -15.75 -25.95 3.90
C VAL A 178 -16.47 -26.11 2.56
N THR A 179 -16.87 -27.35 2.23
CA THR A 179 -17.56 -27.66 0.95
C THR A 179 -18.78 -26.76 0.77
N ARG A 180 -19.63 -26.70 1.81
CA ARG A 180 -20.88 -25.94 1.75
C ARG A 180 -20.61 -24.42 1.62
N ALA A 181 -19.60 -23.90 2.27
CA ALA A 181 -19.21 -22.49 2.14
C ALA A 181 -18.83 -22.14 0.69
N ILE A 182 -18.03 -22.99 0.04
CA ILE A 182 -17.62 -22.82 -1.36
C ILE A 182 -18.83 -22.91 -2.29
N GLU A 183 -19.69 -23.92 -2.13
CA GLU A 183 -20.90 -24.09 -2.94
C GLU A 183 -21.83 -22.87 -2.84
N MET A 184 -22.09 -22.38 -1.63
CA MET A 184 -22.91 -21.19 -1.39
C MET A 184 -22.28 -19.94 -2.01
N ALA A 185 -20.96 -19.77 -1.88
CA ALA A 185 -20.24 -18.66 -2.50
C ALA A 185 -20.34 -18.70 -4.02
N ARG A 186 -20.14 -19.86 -4.65
CA ARG A 186 -20.29 -20.07 -6.10
C ARG A 186 -21.70 -19.78 -6.60
N ALA A 187 -22.72 -20.17 -5.83
CA ALA A 187 -24.13 -19.94 -6.20
C ALA A 187 -24.52 -18.44 -6.13
N HIS A 188 -23.86 -17.66 -5.28
CA HIS A 188 -24.18 -16.25 -5.06
C HIS A 188 -23.32 -15.31 -5.89
N ALA A 189 -22.02 -15.59 -6.02
CA ALA A 189 -21.06 -14.71 -6.69
C ALA A 189 -21.23 -14.73 -8.22
N SER A 190 -20.79 -13.64 -8.88
CA SER A 190 -20.69 -13.64 -10.35
C SER A 190 -19.73 -14.73 -10.82
N PHE A 191 -19.96 -15.29 -12.00
CA PHE A 191 -19.09 -16.32 -12.61
C PHE A 191 -17.65 -15.83 -12.84
N THR A 192 -17.43 -14.52 -12.82
CA THR A 192 -16.09 -13.89 -12.94
C THR A 192 -15.39 -13.71 -11.60
N THR A 193 -16.06 -14.02 -10.48
CA THR A 193 -15.52 -13.80 -9.14
C THR A 193 -14.71 -15.00 -8.68
N THR A 194 -13.47 -14.75 -8.28
CA THR A 194 -12.59 -15.75 -7.66
C THR A 194 -13.09 -16.10 -6.26
N VAL A 195 -13.06 -17.39 -5.92
CA VAL A 195 -13.39 -17.93 -4.60
C VAL A 195 -12.11 -18.41 -3.93
N GLU A 196 -11.71 -17.72 -2.89
CA GLU A 196 -10.60 -18.04 -2.01
C GLU A 196 -11.11 -18.54 -0.67
N ILE A 197 -10.37 -19.47 -0.04
CA ILE A 197 -10.68 -20.02 1.28
C ILE A 197 -9.44 -20.17 2.14
N GLU A 198 -9.52 -19.75 3.40
CA GLU A 198 -8.50 -19.95 4.44
C GLU A 198 -8.63 -21.37 5.01
N CYS A 199 -7.54 -22.15 5.02
CA CYS A 199 -7.43 -23.49 5.56
C CYS A 199 -6.33 -23.54 6.62
N GLU A 200 -6.66 -24.11 7.78
CA GLU A 200 -5.73 -24.22 8.92
C GLU A 200 -5.17 -25.65 9.08
N ASN A 201 -5.64 -26.61 8.30
CA ASN A 201 -5.21 -28.00 8.35
C ASN A 201 -5.45 -28.74 7.02
N LEU A 202 -4.82 -29.93 6.90
CA LEU A 202 -4.86 -30.74 5.67
C LEU A 202 -6.25 -31.29 5.31
N ASP A 203 -7.13 -31.50 6.29
CA ASP A 203 -8.48 -31.96 6.02
C ASP A 203 -9.33 -30.86 5.34
N MET A 204 -9.22 -29.61 5.82
CA MET A 204 -9.84 -28.45 5.16
C MET A 204 -9.28 -28.24 3.75
N VAL A 205 -7.96 -28.39 3.56
CA VAL A 205 -7.34 -28.30 2.23
C VAL A 205 -7.91 -29.35 1.29
N ARG A 206 -8.09 -30.59 1.74
CA ARG A 206 -8.67 -31.66 0.92
C ARG A 206 -10.11 -31.33 0.49
N GLU A 207 -10.94 -30.91 1.44
CA GLU A 207 -12.31 -30.49 1.15
C GLU A 207 -12.36 -29.30 0.18
N ALA A 208 -11.51 -28.29 0.38
CA ALA A 208 -11.44 -27.09 -0.46
C ALA A 208 -11.05 -27.42 -1.91
N VAL A 209 -10.09 -28.33 -2.09
CA VAL A 209 -9.70 -28.83 -3.42
C VAL A 209 -10.84 -29.59 -4.09
N GLU A 210 -11.53 -30.48 -3.37
CA GLU A 210 -12.65 -31.29 -3.90
C GLU A 210 -13.85 -30.40 -4.24
N ALA A 211 -14.11 -29.36 -3.45
CA ALA A 211 -15.18 -28.38 -3.69
C ALA A 211 -14.82 -27.34 -4.77
N GLY A 212 -13.59 -27.34 -5.28
CA GLY A 212 -13.14 -26.50 -6.41
C GLY A 212 -12.92 -25.04 -6.04
N ALA A 213 -12.26 -24.76 -4.91
CA ALA A 213 -11.75 -23.42 -4.61
C ALA A 213 -10.75 -22.97 -5.68
N ASP A 214 -10.72 -21.66 -6.02
CA ASP A 214 -9.75 -21.10 -6.98
C ASP A 214 -8.41 -20.83 -6.33
N ILE A 215 -8.45 -20.36 -5.06
CA ILE A 215 -7.27 -20.07 -4.24
C ILE A 215 -7.46 -20.75 -2.88
N ILE A 216 -6.44 -21.45 -2.40
CA ILE A 216 -6.40 -22.03 -1.07
C ILE A 216 -5.28 -21.33 -0.29
N MET A 217 -5.67 -20.59 0.74
CA MET A 217 -4.75 -19.94 1.64
C MET A 217 -4.42 -20.87 2.80
N LEU A 218 -3.14 -21.12 3.00
CA LEU A 218 -2.58 -21.90 4.11
C LEU A 218 -2.29 -20.93 5.25
N ASP A 219 -3.20 -20.85 6.23
CA ASP A 219 -3.13 -19.86 7.31
C ASP A 219 -2.54 -20.46 8.57
N ASN A 220 -1.43 -19.87 9.04
CA ASN A 220 -0.73 -20.26 10.27
C ASN A 220 -0.34 -21.76 10.39
N MET A 221 -0.15 -22.45 9.27
CA MET A 221 0.32 -23.84 9.23
C MET A 221 1.83 -23.93 9.41
N THR A 222 2.33 -25.10 9.83
CA THR A 222 3.79 -25.37 9.85
C THR A 222 4.33 -25.53 8.43
N LEU A 223 5.65 -25.32 8.23
CA LEU A 223 6.27 -25.52 6.90
C LEU A 223 6.05 -26.94 6.35
N ASP A 224 6.09 -27.95 7.21
CA ASP A 224 5.85 -29.35 6.82
C ASP A 224 4.40 -29.56 6.37
N ASP A 225 3.43 -29.00 7.10
CA ASP A 225 2.02 -29.07 6.71
C ASP A 225 1.74 -28.28 5.43
N MET A 226 2.36 -27.12 5.26
CA MET A 226 2.27 -26.32 4.03
C MET A 226 2.82 -27.12 2.83
N ALA A 227 3.96 -27.77 2.98
CA ALA A 227 4.54 -28.62 1.94
C ALA A 227 3.58 -29.77 1.55
N ALA A 228 3.02 -30.47 2.54
CA ALA A 228 2.03 -31.53 2.31
C ALA A 228 0.74 -31.00 1.66
N ALA A 229 0.29 -29.80 2.06
CA ALA A 229 -0.87 -29.14 1.45
C ALA A 229 -0.63 -28.80 -0.03
N ILE A 230 0.55 -28.28 -0.38
CA ILE A 230 0.92 -27.94 -1.77
C ILE A 230 0.94 -29.21 -2.63
N GLU A 231 1.50 -30.31 -2.13
CA GLU A 231 1.45 -31.63 -2.81
C GLU A 231 0.01 -32.12 -3.00
N LEU A 232 -0.82 -31.96 -1.98
CA LEU A 232 -2.24 -32.35 -2.02
C LEU A 232 -3.02 -31.52 -3.04
N ILE A 233 -2.78 -30.20 -3.08
CA ILE A 233 -3.41 -29.29 -4.05
C ILE A 233 -3.01 -29.64 -5.49
N ALA A 234 -1.74 -30.00 -5.71
CA ALA A 234 -1.22 -30.51 -7.00
C ALA A 234 -1.61 -29.63 -8.20
N GLY A 235 -1.60 -28.31 -8.05
CA GLY A 235 -1.91 -27.33 -9.09
C GLY A 235 -3.40 -27.21 -9.46
N ARG A 236 -4.31 -27.84 -8.70
CA ARG A 236 -5.77 -27.74 -8.93
C ARG A 236 -6.35 -26.41 -8.47
N ALA A 237 -5.67 -25.73 -7.57
CA ALA A 237 -5.96 -24.37 -7.12
C ALA A 237 -4.65 -23.58 -7.01
N LYS A 238 -4.74 -22.23 -6.97
CA LYS A 238 -3.63 -21.39 -6.58
C LYS A 238 -3.38 -21.53 -5.09
N THR A 239 -2.10 -21.39 -4.68
CA THR A 239 -1.69 -21.51 -3.29
C THR A 239 -1.27 -20.15 -2.74
N GLU A 240 -1.73 -19.82 -1.55
CA GLU A 240 -1.30 -18.66 -0.80
C GLU A 240 -0.82 -19.07 0.59
N CYS A 241 0.29 -18.50 1.07
CA CYS A 241 0.71 -18.61 2.46
C CYS A 241 0.44 -17.31 3.20
N SER A 242 -0.13 -17.41 4.40
CA SER A 242 -0.43 -16.29 5.28
C SER A 242 -0.07 -16.61 6.74
N GLY A 243 0.03 -15.57 7.57
CA GLY A 243 0.31 -15.69 9.00
C GLY A 243 1.75 -15.36 9.36
N ASN A 244 1.92 -14.26 10.12
CA ASN A 244 3.21 -13.80 10.68
C ASN A 244 4.39 -13.75 9.68
N VAL A 245 4.12 -13.34 8.43
CA VAL A 245 5.14 -13.23 7.39
C VAL A 245 5.98 -11.97 7.58
N ASP A 246 7.30 -12.15 7.68
CA ASP A 246 8.30 -11.10 7.76
C ASP A 246 9.59 -11.46 7.00
N ALA A 247 10.59 -10.57 7.03
CA ALA A 247 11.86 -10.76 6.33
C ALA A 247 12.64 -12.02 6.77
N SER A 248 12.39 -12.55 7.97
CA SER A 248 13.11 -13.72 8.50
C SER A 248 12.60 -15.05 7.96
N ASN A 249 11.33 -15.12 7.52
CA ASN A 249 10.69 -16.37 7.12
C ASN A 249 10.18 -16.39 5.66
N ILE A 250 10.06 -15.25 5.00
CA ILE A 250 9.47 -15.14 3.66
C ILE A 250 10.18 -16.01 2.63
N ARG A 251 11.51 -16.15 2.71
CA ARG A 251 12.28 -16.99 1.77
C ARG A 251 11.96 -18.47 1.94
N ALA A 252 11.87 -18.95 3.18
CA ALA A 252 11.54 -20.35 3.45
C ALA A 252 10.13 -20.70 2.96
N LEU A 253 9.17 -19.78 3.08
CA LEU A 253 7.81 -19.93 2.53
C LEU A 253 7.83 -20.00 0.99
N ALA A 254 8.62 -19.14 0.34
CA ALA A 254 8.72 -19.12 -1.10
C ALA A 254 9.40 -20.39 -1.68
N ASP A 255 10.38 -20.95 -0.97
CA ASP A 255 11.06 -22.17 -1.35
C ASP A 255 10.14 -23.41 -1.34
N LEU A 256 8.98 -23.35 -0.67
CA LEU A 256 7.91 -24.34 -0.80
C LEU A 256 7.24 -24.33 -2.18
N GLY A 257 7.44 -23.27 -2.97
CA GLY A 257 6.87 -23.14 -4.31
C GLY A 257 5.41 -22.71 -4.33
N VAL A 258 4.96 -21.92 -3.34
CA VAL A 258 3.63 -21.29 -3.33
C VAL A 258 3.49 -20.25 -4.43
N ASP A 259 2.26 -19.96 -4.86
CA ASP A 259 2.02 -18.91 -5.86
C ASP A 259 2.08 -17.50 -5.22
N PHE A 260 1.51 -17.35 -4.02
CA PHE A 260 1.41 -16.06 -3.33
C PHE A 260 1.86 -16.17 -1.86
N ILE A 261 2.41 -15.07 -1.36
CA ILE A 261 2.65 -14.85 0.07
C ILE A 261 2.00 -13.51 0.43
N SER A 262 1.01 -13.52 1.34
CA SER A 262 0.38 -12.29 1.82
C SER A 262 0.97 -11.83 3.15
N SER A 263 1.23 -10.53 3.25
CA SER A 263 1.71 -9.92 4.48
C SER A 263 0.99 -8.62 4.81
N GLY A 264 0.31 -8.60 5.97
CA GLY A 264 -0.28 -7.37 6.49
C GLY A 264 0.76 -6.37 6.97
N ALA A 265 1.97 -6.85 7.32
CA ALA A 265 3.06 -6.01 7.80
C ALA A 265 3.50 -4.96 6.76
N LEU A 266 3.31 -5.23 5.46
CA LEU A 266 3.59 -4.28 4.39
C LEU A 266 2.89 -2.92 4.62
N THR A 267 1.71 -2.96 5.21
CA THR A 267 0.90 -1.75 5.43
C THR A 267 0.78 -1.36 6.90
N HIS A 268 0.52 -2.27 7.83
CA HIS A 268 0.30 -1.89 9.22
C HIS A 268 1.58 -1.71 10.06
N SER A 269 2.74 -2.22 9.61
CA SER A 269 3.99 -2.19 10.38
C SER A 269 5.16 -1.51 9.65
N ALA A 270 5.00 -1.09 8.39
CA ALA A 270 6.03 -0.37 7.67
C ALA A 270 6.35 0.97 8.36
N PRO A 271 7.62 1.29 8.65
CA PRO A 271 8.02 2.61 9.11
C PRO A 271 7.82 3.65 8.00
N ILE A 272 7.81 4.91 8.34
CA ILE A 272 7.86 6.00 7.35
C ILE A 272 9.28 6.15 6.79
N LEU A 273 9.42 6.68 5.57
CA LEU A 273 10.68 7.20 5.05
C LEU A 273 10.81 8.68 5.44
N ASP A 274 11.89 9.06 6.10
CA ASP A 274 12.08 10.45 6.53
C ASP A 274 12.42 11.35 5.33
N LEU A 275 11.59 12.36 5.08
CA LEU A 275 11.69 13.37 4.02
C LEU A 275 11.40 14.74 4.62
N SER A 276 12.00 15.80 4.09
CA SER A 276 11.79 17.16 4.59
C SER A 276 11.71 18.17 3.47
N LEU A 277 10.85 19.20 3.65
CA LEU A 277 10.92 20.43 2.89
C LEU A 277 11.90 21.39 3.59
N LYS A 278 12.88 21.92 2.86
CA LYS A 278 13.97 22.78 3.38
C LYS A 278 14.26 23.94 2.45
N HIS A 279 15.00 24.91 2.95
CA HIS A 279 15.56 26.02 2.18
C HIS A 279 14.50 26.85 1.46
N LEU A 280 13.39 27.20 2.16
CA LEU A 280 12.39 28.10 1.59
C LEU A 280 13.08 29.43 1.19
N ARG A 281 12.88 29.83 -0.07
CA ARG A 281 13.40 31.06 -0.63
C ARG A 281 12.27 31.88 -1.25
N LEU A 282 12.15 33.11 -0.84
CA LEU A 282 11.27 34.11 -1.48
C LEU A 282 11.87 34.54 -2.81
N LEU A 283 11.04 34.66 -3.84
CA LEU A 283 11.44 35.00 -5.21
C LEU A 283 11.30 36.53 -5.50
N ASP A 284 10.63 37.28 -4.63
CA ASP A 284 10.37 38.70 -4.71
C ASP A 284 11.35 39.55 -3.88
N GLY A 285 12.33 38.95 -3.25
CA GLY A 285 13.34 39.60 -2.44
C GLY A 285 14.71 39.69 -3.14
N LYS A 286 15.31 40.88 -3.15
CA LYS A 286 16.74 41.02 -3.35
C LYS A 286 17.47 40.50 -2.12
#